data_75e3bcc780bf3e414254d430f4ab4669
#
_entry.id   75e3bcc780bf3e414254d430f4ab4669
#
_cell.length_a   1.000
_cell.length_b   1.000
_cell.length_c   1.000
_cell.angle_alpha   90.00
_cell.angle_beta   90.00
_cell.angle_gamma   90.00
#
_symmetry.space_group_name_H-M   'P 1'
#
loop_
_entity.id
_entity.type
_entity.pdbx_description
1 polymer ?
#
loop_
_entity_poly.entity_id
_entity_poly.type
_entity_poly.pdbx_seq_one_letter_code
_entity_poly.pdbx_strand_id
1 'polypeptide(L)'
;MKKLFLTFLVLLSGFLLAQSADQKKILSDTQSFLDLFQKKDYEGIINMTHPAVVEKFDKQTMIAGFKNLLEGNEAYKIQLKNADKSAINVSDVFKTKETEYAFATYPITMIVTFMNEKLDESKQEAVKSVMQSKGMNPKFVNDNTLEMAKQSMVIALKDKSTGNEWKYLNYDESNMMLLFVVPVDAMAKAKEYYANFLNKQKENAN
;
A
#
# COMPACT_ATOMS: atom_id res chain seq x y z
N MET A 1 -15.36 -10.17 49.94
CA MET A 1 -15.56 -9.10 48.92
C MET A 1 -14.25 -8.69 48.24
N LYS A 2 -13.10 -8.55 48.92
CA LYS A 2 -11.82 -8.15 48.27
C LYS A 2 -11.26 -9.15 47.22
N LYS A 3 -11.50 -10.46 47.39
CA LYS A 3 -11.01 -11.49 46.44
C LYS A 3 -11.80 -11.56 45.13
N LEU A 4 -13.09 -11.15 45.12
CA LEU A 4 -13.93 -11.15 43.94
C LEU A 4 -13.58 -9.96 43.01
N PHE A 5 -13.10 -8.85 43.59
CA PHE A 5 -12.70 -7.66 42.85
C PHE A 5 -11.39 -7.85 42.08
N LEU A 6 -10.47 -8.67 42.63
CA LEU A 6 -9.18 -8.96 41.99
C LEU A 6 -9.35 -9.87 40.75
N THR A 7 -10.31 -10.81 40.81
CA THR A 7 -10.60 -11.73 39.68
C THR A 7 -11.25 -11.01 38.51
N PHE A 8 -12.05 -9.95 38.78
CA PHE A 8 -12.67 -9.13 37.74
C PHE A 8 -11.66 -8.22 37.02
N LEU A 9 -10.64 -7.75 37.74
CA LEU A 9 -9.58 -6.91 37.17
C LEU A 9 -8.65 -7.70 36.21
N VAL A 10 -8.42 -8.98 36.45
CA VAL A 10 -7.61 -9.85 35.59
C VAL A 10 -8.35 -10.24 34.31
N LEU A 11 -9.68 -10.31 34.32
CA LEU A 11 -10.50 -10.57 33.15
C LEU A 11 -10.60 -9.37 32.20
N LEU A 12 -10.45 -8.13 32.72
CA LEU A 12 -10.44 -6.90 31.87
C LEU A 12 -9.10 -6.67 31.15
N SER A 13 -8.00 -7.24 31.64
CA SER A 13 -6.68 -7.08 30.99
C SER A 13 -6.46 -7.97 29.76
N GLY A 14 -7.35 -8.93 29.49
CA GLY A 14 -7.29 -9.83 28.33
C GLY A 14 -7.83 -9.24 27.02
N PHE A 15 -8.42 -8.05 27.02
CA PHE A 15 -8.93 -7.39 25.81
C PHE A 15 -7.91 -6.50 25.08
N LEU A 16 -6.64 -6.54 25.49
CA LEU A 16 -5.58 -5.80 24.84
C LEU A 16 -5.14 -6.51 23.55
N LEU A 17 -5.74 -6.07 22.42
CA LEU A 17 -5.13 -6.07 21.09
C LEU A 17 -4.67 -7.43 20.52
N ALA A 18 -5.46 -8.47 20.62
CA ALA A 18 -5.27 -9.62 19.74
C ALA A 18 -5.80 -9.24 18.35
N GLN A 19 -4.90 -9.05 17.37
CA GLN A 19 -5.29 -8.93 15.96
C GLN A 19 -6.23 -10.08 15.59
N SER A 20 -7.34 -9.74 14.90
CA SER A 20 -8.27 -10.75 14.41
C SER A 20 -7.58 -11.70 13.43
N ALA A 21 -8.17 -12.86 13.17
CA ALA A 21 -7.65 -13.80 12.17
C ALA A 21 -7.54 -13.14 10.78
N ASP A 22 -8.52 -12.30 10.42
CA ASP A 22 -8.50 -11.55 9.17
C ASP A 22 -7.38 -10.50 9.14
N GLN A 23 -7.15 -9.75 10.22
CA GLN A 23 -6.04 -8.79 10.30
C GLN A 23 -4.68 -9.49 10.14
N LYS A 24 -4.49 -10.66 10.78
CA LYS A 24 -3.27 -11.46 10.63
C LYS A 24 -3.10 -11.96 9.19
N LYS A 25 -4.19 -12.39 8.56
CA LYS A 25 -4.19 -12.83 7.16
C LYS A 25 -3.80 -11.66 6.24
N ILE A 26 -4.42 -10.50 6.40
CA ILE A 26 -4.13 -9.29 5.61
C ILE A 26 -2.69 -8.84 5.81
N LEU A 27 -2.16 -8.89 7.04
CA LEU A 27 -0.75 -8.59 7.31
C LEU A 27 0.18 -9.54 6.55
N SER A 28 -0.05 -10.86 6.66
CA SER A 28 0.75 -11.88 5.97
C SER A 28 0.66 -11.75 4.45
N ASP A 29 -0.53 -11.46 3.92
CA ASP A 29 -0.73 -11.27 2.49
C ASP A 29 -0.04 -10.00 1.99
N THR A 30 -0.10 -8.90 2.76
CA THR A 30 0.61 -7.66 2.41
C THR A 30 2.12 -7.86 2.40
N GLN A 31 2.66 -8.65 3.35
CA GLN A 31 4.07 -9.05 3.35
C GLN A 31 4.43 -9.85 2.09
N SER A 32 3.58 -10.81 1.72
CA SER A 32 3.74 -11.62 0.50
C SER A 32 3.65 -10.77 -0.76
N PHE A 33 2.74 -9.81 -0.80
CA PHE A 33 2.58 -8.87 -1.91
C PHE A 33 3.86 -8.04 -2.13
N LEU A 34 4.49 -7.55 -1.06
CA LEU A 34 5.76 -6.84 -1.13
C LEU A 34 6.90 -7.75 -1.64
N ASP A 35 6.91 -9.03 -1.26
CA ASP A 35 7.87 -10.01 -1.78
C ASP A 35 7.70 -10.25 -3.29
N LEU A 36 6.46 -10.34 -3.76
CA LEU A 36 6.18 -10.50 -5.18
C LEU A 36 6.66 -9.29 -6.00
N PHE A 37 6.47 -8.06 -5.47
CA PHE A 37 7.04 -6.86 -6.08
C PHE A 37 8.56 -6.91 -6.18
N GLN A 38 9.25 -7.31 -5.11
CA GLN A 38 10.71 -7.41 -5.10
C GLN A 38 11.24 -8.48 -6.06
N LYS A 39 10.52 -9.60 -6.14
CA LYS A 39 10.86 -10.72 -7.03
C LYS A 39 10.42 -10.47 -8.48
N LYS A 40 9.66 -9.40 -8.74
CA LYS A 40 9.04 -9.09 -10.03
C LYS A 40 8.16 -10.24 -10.53
N ASP A 41 7.50 -10.92 -9.60
CA ASP A 41 6.51 -11.95 -9.89
C ASP A 41 5.16 -11.31 -10.24
N TYR A 42 5.05 -10.87 -11.49
CA TYR A 42 3.87 -10.15 -11.97
C TYR A 42 2.62 -11.02 -11.99
N GLU A 43 2.76 -12.33 -12.22
CA GLU A 43 1.62 -13.26 -12.15
C GLU A 43 1.13 -13.42 -10.73
N GLY A 44 2.03 -13.54 -9.77
CA GLY A 44 1.70 -13.56 -8.35
C GLY A 44 0.98 -12.28 -7.92
N ILE A 45 1.44 -11.10 -8.37
CA ILE A 45 0.78 -9.81 -8.10
C ILE A 45 -0.64 -9.80 -8.67
N ILE A 46 -0.83 -10.24 -9.91
CA ILE A 46 -2.15 -10.31 -10.56
C ILE A 46 -3.08 -11.26 -9.80
N ASN A 47 -2.59 -12.41 -9.35
CA ASN A 47 -3.39 -13.38 -8.59
C ASN A 47 -3.86 -12.84 -7.23
N MET A 48 -3.13 -11.89 -6.65
CA MET A 48 -3.55 -11.18 -5.43
C MET A 48 -4.46 -9.98 -5.72
N THR A 49 -4.52 -9.52 -6.96
CA THR A 49 -5.37 -8.38 -7.36
C THR A 49 -6.84 -8.78 -7.40
N HIS A 50 -7.73 -7.84 -7.09
CA HIS A 50 -9.17 -8.06 -7.14
C HIS A 50 -9.63 -8.44 -8.56
N PRO A 51 -10.43 -9.53 -8.73
CA PRO A 51 -10.78 -10.08 -10.04
C PRO A 51 -11.47 -9.08 -10.97
N ALA A 52 -12.31 -8.19 -10.45
CA ALA A 52 -12.97 -7.18 -11.27
C ALA A 52 -12.00 -6.21 -11.97
N VAL A 53 -10.75 -6.07 -11.49
CA VAL A 53 -9.70 -5.33 -12.21
C VAL A 53 -9.10 -6.21 -13.30
N VAL A 54 -8.83 -7.48 -12.98
CA VAL A 54 -8.23 -8.43 -13.93
C VAL A 54 -9.15 -8.70 -15.12
N GLU A 55 -10.48 -8.70 -14.90
CA GLU A 55 -11.47 -8.85 -15.97
C GLU A 55 -11.52 -7.66 -16.93
N LYS A 56 -11.20 -6.45 -16.47
CA LYS A 56 -11.20 -5.23 -17.31
C LYS A 56 -9.95 -5.07 -18.16
N PHE A 57 -8.83 -5.59 -17.71
CA PHE A 57 -7.55 -5.51 -18.41
C PHE A 57 -7.06 -6.92 -18.68
N ASP A 58 -6.68 -7.18 -19.92
CA ASP A 58 -6.03 -8.46 -20.20
C ASP A 58 -4.72 -8.60 -19.40
N LYS A 59 -4.38 -9.85 -19.08
CA LYS A 59 -3.23 -10.17 -18.24
C LYS A 59 -1.91 -9.64 -18.81
N GLN A 60 -1.75 -9.62 -20.13
CA GLN A 60 -0.50 -9.16 -20.77
C GLN A 60 -0.34 -7.65 -20.62
N THR A 61 -1.42 -6.90 -20.80
CA THR A 61 -1.44 -5.45 -20.54
C THR A 61 -1.08 -5.13 -19.10
N MET A 62 -1.62 -5.88 -18.13
CA MET A 62 -1.27 -5.71 -16.72
C MET A 62 0.21 -6.01 -16.46
N ILE A 63 0.74 -7.11 -17.00
CA ILE A 63 2.18 -7.46 -16.87
C ILE A 63 3.05 -6.36 -17.45
N ALA A 64 2.73 -5.86 -18.64
CA ALA A 64 3.48 -4.77 -19.28
C ALA A 64 3.43 -3.48 -18.42
N GLY A 65 2.27 -3.16 -17.85
CA GLY A 65 2.11 -2.06 -16.92
C GLY A 65 2.98 -2.20 -15.67
N PHE A 66 2.97 -3.37 -15.04
CA PHE A 66 3.82 -3.65 -13.88
C PHE A 66 5.31 -3.62 -14.22
N LYS A 67 5.72 -4.18 -15.35
CA LYS A 67 7.12 -4.07 -15.81
C LYS A 67 7.55 -2.61 -15.93
N ASN A 68 6.76 -1.80 -16.62
CA ASN A 68 7.07 -0.38 -16.79
C ASN A 68 7.14 0.36 -15.45
N LEU A 69 6.21 0.05 -14.52
CA LEU A 69 6.17 0.65 -13.19
C LEU A 69 7.33 0.21 -12.29
N LEU A 70 7.77 -1.05 -12.38
CA LEU A 70 8.71 -1.64 -11.43
C LEU A 70 10.13 -1.81 -11.97
N GLU A 71 10.32 -1.72 -13.28
CA GLU A 71 11.62 -1.85 -13.91
C GLU A 71 12.05 -0.55 -14.62
N GLY A 72 11.07 0.26 -15.04
CA GLY A 72 11.30 1.42 -15.88
C GLY A 72 11.36 1.05 -17.37
N ASN A 73 12.06 1.88 -18.14
CA ASN A 73 12.21 1.75 -19.58
C ASN A 73 13.61 2.21 -20.03
N GLU A 74 13.80 2.50 -21.33
CA GLU A 74 15.09 2.97 -21.87
C GLU A 74 15.52 4.35 -21.32
N ALA A 75 14.57 5.20 -20.90
CA ALA A 75 14.87 6.53 -20.34
C ALA A 75 15.23 6.49 -18.86
N TYR A 76 14.64 5.55 -18.10
CA TYR A 76 14.89 5.43 -16.67
C TYR A 76 14.74 3.97 -16.19
N LYS A 77 15.47 3.63 -15.14
CA LYS A 77 15.35 2.37 -14.40
C LYS A 77 14.75 2.61 -13.02
N ILE A 78 13.95 1.67 -12.55
CA ILE A 78 13.36 1.69 -11.20
C ILE A 78 13.87 0.47 -10.44
N GLN A 79 14.27 0.71 -9.21
CA GLN A 79 14.64 -0.34 -8.25
C GLN A 79 13.88 -0.10 -6.94
N LEU A 80 13.14 -1.10 -6.49
CA LEU A 80 12.54 -1.08 -5.15
C LEU A 80 13.60 -1.45 -4.12
N LYS A 81 13.70 -0.66 -3.05
CA LYS A 81 14.43 -1.07 -1.85
C LYS A 81 13.63 -2.10 -1.07
N ASN A 82 14.32 -2.92 -0.29
CA ASN A 82 13.65 -3.87 0.63
C ASN A 82 12.68 -3.11 1.54
N ALA A 83 11.41 -3.49 1.48
CA ALA A 83 10.40 -2.90 2.35
C ALA A 83 10.57 -3.40 3.79
N ASP A 84 10.44 -2.49 4.75
CA ASP A 84 10.35 -2.87 6.15
C ASP A 84 8.98 -3.47 6.44
N LYS A 85 8.91 -4.79 6.47
CA LYS A 85 7.67 -5.53 6.74
C LYS A 85 7.17 -5.37 8.18
N SER A 86 8.03 -4.96 9.12
CA SER A 86 7.63 -4.70 10.50
C SER A 86 6.85 -3.39 10.63
N ALA A 87 6.98 -2.49 9.65
CA ALA A 87 6.27 -1.22 9.59
C ALA A 87 4.89 -1.29 8.91
N ILE A 88 4.41 -2.49 8.57
CA ILE A 88 3.06 -2.68 8.02
C ILE A 88 2.03 -2.51 9.14
N ASN A 89 1.07 -1.61 8.93
CA ASN A 89 -0.06 -1.41 9.84
C ASN A 89 -1.35 -1.82 9.15
N VAL A 90 -2.15 -2.67 9.81
CA VAL A 90 -3.45 -3.14 9.31
C VAL A 90 -4.56 -2.51 10.16
N SER A 91 -5.56 -1.93 9.49
CA SER A 91 -6.74 -1.37 10.14
C SER A 91 -7.63 -2.47 10.75
N ASP A 92 -8.66 -2.05 11.47
CA ASP A 92 -9.80 -2.92 11.71
C ASP A 92 -10.44 -3.38 10.39
N VAL A 93 -11.16 -4.50 10.46
CA VAL A 93 -11.99 -4.98 9.35
C VAL A 93 -13.34 -4.30 9.43
N PHE A 94 -13.71 -3.65 8.35
CA PHE A 94 -15.01 -2.98 8.17
C PHE A 94 -15.91 -3.83 7.28
N LYS A 95 -17.21 -3.55 7.34
CA LYS A 95 -18.20 -4.34 6.61
C LYS A 95 -19.29 -3.45 6.02
N THR A 96 -19.60 -3.68 4.75
CA THR A 96 -20.83 -3.23 4.10
C THR A 96 -21.81 -4.41 4.03
N LYS A 97 -22.93 -4.27 3.28
CA LYS A 97 -23.88 -5.39 3.09
C LYS A 97 -23.25 -6.59 2.38
N GLU A 98 -22.32 -6.38 1.47
CA GLU A 98 -21.82 -7.39 0.53
C GLU A 98 -20.30 -7.54 0.55
N THR A 99 -19.57 -6.61 1.18
CA THR A 99 -18.11 -6.58 1.13
C THR A 99 -17.53 -6.35 2.53
N GLU A 100 -16.57 -7.18 2.91
CA GLU A 100 -15.65 -6.90 4.02
C GLU A 100 -14.41 -6.21 3.46
N TYR A 101 -13.87 -5.22 4.17
CA TYR A 101 -12.70 -4.49 3.71
C TYR A 101 -11.82 -4.02 4.87
N ALA A 102 -10.54 -3.86 4.57
CA ALA A 102 -9.56 -3.31 5.50
C ALA A 102 -8.47 -2.58 4.71
N PHE A 103 -7.61 -1.86 5.44
CA PHE A 103 -6.51 -1.11 4.87
C PHE A 103 -5.20 -1.60 5.46
N ALA A 104 -4.18 -1.76 4.61
CA ALA A 104 -2.82 -2.01 5.08
C ALA A 104 -1.89 -0.92 4.54
N THR A 105 -1.24 -0.20 5.47
CA THR A 105 -0.28 0.87 5.15
C THR A 105 1.15 0.39 5.38
N TYR A 106 2.06 0.84 4.55
CA TYR A 106 3.48 0.47 4.62
C TYR A 106 4.37 1.52 3.95
N PRO A 107 5.62 1.70 4.42
CA PRO A 107 6.60 2.53 3.73
C PRO A 107 7.13 1.79 2.49
N ILE A 108 7.34 2.54 1.40
CA ILE A 108 8.02 2.05 0.22
C ILE A 108 9.10 3.06 -0.19
N THR A 109 10.25 2.56 -0.59
CA THR A 109 11.35 3.37 -1.13
C THR A 109 11.74 2.86 -2.50
N MET A 110 11.80 3.77 -3.46
CA MET A 110 12.20 3.50 -4.84
C MET A 110 13.45 4.30 -5.18
N ILE A 111 14.32 3.70 -5.98
CA ILE A 111 15.44 4.39 -6.62
C ILE A 111 15.12 4.49 -8.11
N VAL A 112 15.15 5.70 -8.64
CA VAL A 112 14.99 5.97 -10.08
C VAL A 112 16.31 6.50 -10.61
N THR A 113 16.86 5.83 -11.63
CA THR A 113 18.08 6.25 -12.32
C THR A 113 17.72 6.66 -13.75
N PHE A 114 17.95 7.93 -14.09
CA PHE A 114 17.81 8.45 -15.45
C PHE A 114 19.00 7.98 -16.29
N MET A 115 18.71 7.28 -17.40
CA MET A 115 19.74 6.57 -18.16
C MET A 115 20.52 7.47 -19.13
N ASN A 116 19.85 8.47 -19.69
CA ASN A 116 20.38 9.28 -20.79
C ASN A 116 20.49 10.76 -20.43
N GLU A 117 20.24 11.12 -19.17
CA GLU A 117 20.22 12.53 -18.74
C GLU A 117 20.90 12.69 -17.38
N LYS A 118 21.74 13.72 -17.30
CA LYS A 118 22.23 14.28 -16.04
C LYS A 118 21.41 15.52 -15.75
N LEU A 119 20.83 15.57 -14.57
CA LEU A 119 19.99 16.67 -14.15
C LEU A 119 20.83 17.72 -13.42
N ASP A 120 20.87 18.91 -13.97
CA ASP A 120 21.41 20.08 -13.27
C ASP A 120 20.52 20.43 -12.06
N GLU A 121 21.01 21.34 -11.20
CA GLU A 121 20.33 21.69 -9.96
C GLU A 121 18.90 22.22 -10.19
N SER A 122 18.68 23.01 -11.24
CA SER A 122 17.35 23.55 -11.58
C SER A 122 16.36 22.45 -11.95
N LYS A 123 16.79 21.48 -12.76
CA LYS A 123 15.96 20.32 -13.13
C LYS A 123 15.71 19.41 -11.93
N GLN A 124 16.71 19.19 -11.06
CA GLN A 124 16.53 18.44 -9.83
C GLN A 124 15.48 19.06 -8.93
N GLU A 125 15.49 20.38 -8.74
CA GLU A 125 14.48 21.09 -7.94
C GLU A 125 13.07 20.99 -8.57
N ALA A 126 12.97 21.09 -9.89
CA ALA A 126 11.70 20.91 -10.59
C ALA A 126 11.14 19.48 -10.39
N VAL A 127 11.99 18.46 -10.52
CA VAL A 127 11.58 17.04 -10.29
C VAL A 127 11.17 16.84 -8.83
N LYS A 128 11.95 17.38 -7.85
CA LYS A 128 11.59 17.29 -6.44
C LYS A 128 10.22 17.89 -6.16
N SER A 129 9.95 19.10 -6.67
CA SER A 129 8.67 19.77 -6.48
C SER A 129 7.49 18.94 -6.99
N VAL A 130 7.62 18.36 -8.20
CA VAL A 130 6.59 17.48 -8.77
C VAL A 130 6.38 16.23 -7.91
N MET A 131 7.46 15.59 -7.43
CA MET A 131 7.33 14.38 -6.62
C MET A 131 6.75 14.67 -5.23
N GLN A 132 7.14 15.80 -4.62
CA GLN A 132 6.58 16.25 -3.33
C GLN A 132 5.09 16.53 -3.42
N SER A 133 4.62 17.13 -4.52
CA SER A 133 3.19 17.36 -4.75
C SER A 133 2.37 16.05 -4.83
N LYS A 134 3.03 14.93 -5.14
CA LYS A 134 2.45 13.58 -5.15
C LYS A 134 2.63 12.82 -3.82
N GLY A 135 3.05 13.51 -2.75
CA GLY A 135 3.23 12.92 -1.42
C GLY A 135 4.46 12.01 -1.31
N MET A 136 5.44 12.16 -2.22
CA MET A 136 6.73 11.47 -2.14
C MET A 136 7.76 12.36 -1.43
N ASN A 137 8.76 11.73 -0.81
CA ASN A 137 9.92 12.41 -0.25
C ASN A 137 11.15 12.14 -1.14
N PRO A 138 11.42 13.01 -2.15
CA PRO A 138 12.49 12.82 -3.11
C PRO A 138 13.83 13.31 -2.56
N LYS A 139 14.89 12.54 -2.81
CA LYS A 139 16.28 12.90 -2.50
C LYS A 139 17.19 12.50 -3.64
N PHE A 140 17.86 13.44 -4.30
CA PHE A 140 18.90 13.10 -5.26
C PHE A 140 20.11 12.53 -4.55
N VAL A 141 20.58 11.37 -5.02
CA VAL A 141 21.79 10.69 -4.57
C VAL A 141 22.99 11.21 -5.36
N ASN A 142 22.77 11.51 -6.63
CA ASN A 142 23.71 12.13 -7.56
C ASN A 142 22.93 12.83 -8.71
N ASP A 143 23.64 13.25 -9.77
CA ASP A 143 23.07 14.02 -10.88
C ASP A 143 22.06 13.27 -11.76
N ASN A 144 21.97 11.94 -11.66
CA ASN A 144 21.00 11.13 -12.43
C ASN A 144 20.23 10.11 -11.59
N THR A 145 20.39 10.09 -10.27
CA THR A 145 19.75 9.08 -9.42
C THR A 145 18.94 9.74 -8.30
N LEU A 146 17.68 9.42 -8.26
CA LEU A 146 16.71 9.93 -7.29
C LEU A 146 16.20 8.79 -6.40
N GLU A 147 16.34 8.94 -5.10
CA GLU A 147 15.65 8.12 -4.11
C GLU A 147 14.33 8.77 -3.72
N MET A 148 13.24 8.00 -3.72
CA MET A 148 11.91 8.47 -3.35
C MET A 148 11.33 7.55 -2.28
N ALA A 149 11.00 8.11 -1.13
CA ALA A 149 10.26 7.42 -0.08
C ALA A 149 8.80 7.89 -0.09
N LYS A 150 7.87 6.95 0.13
CA LYS A 150 6.43 7.22 0.19
C LYS A 150 5.78 6.27 1.19
N GLN A 151 4.79 6.76 1.91
CA GLN A 151 3.83 5.88 2.56
C GLN A 151 2.82 5.39 1.52
N SER A 152 2.59 4.10 1.48
CA SER A 152 1.64 3.46 0.56
C SER A 152 0.54 2.76 1.34
N MET A 153 -0.57 2.51 0.67
CA MET A 153 -1.69 1.78 1.23
C MET A 153 -2.27 0.83 0.20
N VAL A 154 -2.66 -0.36 0.62
CA VAL A 154 -3.54 -1.25 -0.14
C VAL A 154 -4.90 -1.33 0.54
N ILE A 155 -5.94 -1.47 -0.27
CA ILE A 155 -7.29 -1.82 0.16
C ILE A 155 -7.42 -3.32 0.00
N ALA A 156 -7.67 -4.04 1.10
CA ALA A 156 -8.05 -5.44 1.09
C ALA A 156 -9.57 -5.53 0.99
N LEU A 157 -10.09 -6.33 0.05
CA LEU A 157 -11.51 -6.56 -0.20
C LEU A 157 -11.80 -8.05 -0.16
N LYS A 158 -12.94 -8.41 0.42
CA LYS A 158 -13.45 -9.78 0.46
C LYS A 158 -14.95 -9.75 0.21
N ASP A 159 -15.40 -10.36 -0.89
CA ASP A 159 -16.78 -10.42 -1.33
C ASP A 159 -17.05 -11.70 -2.17
N LYS A 160 -18.23 -11.79 -2.76
CA LYS A 160 -18.59 -12.95 -3.60
C LYS A 160 -17.70 -13.09 -4.84
N SER A 161 -17.29 -11.99 -5.45
CA SER A 161 -16.45 -12.00 -6.66
C SER A 161 -15.04 -12.49 -6.39
N THR A 162 -14.57 -12.30 -5.15
CA THR A 162 -13.26 -12.79 -4.70
C THR A 162 -13.29 -14.25 -4.22
N GLY A 163 -14.43 -14.94 -4.31
CA GLY A 163 -14.63 -16.28 -3.73
C GLY A 163 -14.55 -16.27 -2.19
N ASN A 164 -14.87 -15.15 -1.56
CA ASN A 164 -14.70 -14.89 -0.13
C ASN A 164 -13.24 -14.98 0.36
N GLU A 165 -12.28 -14.74 -0.51
CA GLU A 165 -10.87 -14.55 -0.18
C GLU A 165 -10.50 -13.07 -0.15
N TRP A 166 -9.47 -12.70 0.60
CA TRP A 166 -8.92 -11.35 0.57
C TRP A 166 -8.17 -11.11 -0.74
N LYS A 167 -8.56 -10.04 -1.47
CA LYS A 167 -7.89 -9.55 -2.68
C LYS A 167 -7.54 -8.08 -2.49
N TYR A 168 -6.54 -7.60 -3.23
CA TYR A 168 -5.87 -6.35 -2.92
C TYR A 168 -5.92 -5.37 -4.09
N LEU A 169 -6.02 -4.10 -3.75
CA LEU A 169 -5.92 -2.98 -4.69
C LEU A 169 -4.99 -1.92 -4.10
N ASN A 170 -4.06 -1.43 -4.90
CA ASN A 170 -3.25 -0.29 -4.47
C ASN A 170 -4.11 0.96 -4.39
N TYR A 171 -4.08 1.65 -3.26
CA TYR A 171 -4.81 2.90 -3.07
C TYR A 171 -4.04 4.06 -3.71
N ASP A 172 -4.69 4.74 -4.62
CA ASP A 172 -4.26 6.00 -5.20
C ASP A 172 -5.52 6.83 -5.49
N GLU A 173 -5.62 8.03 -4.91
CA GLU A 173 -6.81 8.90 -5.07
C GLU A 173 -7.06 9.29 -6.52
N SER A 174 -6.03 9.31 -7.36
CA SER A 174 -6.14 9.58 -8.79
C SER A 174 -6.57 8.37 -9.63
N ASN A 175 -6.59 7.18 -9.03
CA ASN A 175 -6.91 5.95 -9.75
C ASN A 175 -8.41 5.74 -9.88
N MET A 176 -8.96 6.18 -11.02
CA MET A 176 -10.37 6.02 -11.36
C MET A 176 -10.87 4.56 -11.31
N MET A 177 -9.98 3.57 -11.44
CA MET A 177 -10.35 2.15 -11.40
C MET A 177 -10.90 1.73 -10.05
N LEU A 178 -10.45 2.35 -8.96
CA LEU A 178 -10.96 2.07 -7.63
C LEU A 178 -12.46 2.35 -7.52
N LEU A 179 -12.98 3.35 -8.24
CA LEU A 179 -14.39 3.72 -8.23
C LEU A 179 -15.31 2.65 -8.82
N PHE A 180 -14.78 1.72 -9.62
CA PHE A 180 -15.55 0.64 -10.22
C PHE A 180 -15.55 -0.64 -9.40
N VAL A 181 -14.64 -0.76 -8.43
CA VAL A 181 -14.43 -2.00 -7.67
C VAL A 181 -14.71 -1.79 -6.18
N VAL A 182 -14.28 -0.65 -5.64
CA VAL A 182 -14.39 -0.37 -4.21
C VAL A 182 -15.73 0.30 -3.93
N PRO A 183 -16.53 -0.21 -2.98
CA PRO A 183 -17.76 0.46 -2.56
C PRO A 183 -17.51 1.91 -2.14
N VAL A 184 -18.47 2.80 -2.43
CA VAL A 184 -18.35 4.25 -2.15
C VAL A 184 -18.02 4.51 -0.67
N ASP A 185 -18.69 3.82 0.26
CA ASP A 185 -18.44 3.96 1.69
C ASP A 185 -17.02 3.50 2.07
N ALA A 186 -16.52 2.44 1.43
CA ALA A 186 -15.16 1.95 1.64
C ALA A 186 -14.13 2.92 1.08
N MET A 187 -14.40 3.57 -0.07
CA MET A 187 -13.54 4.62 -0.62
C MET A 187 -13.47 5.85 0.27
N ALA A 188 -14.61 6.32 0.79
CA ALA A 188 -14.64 7.44 1.73
C ALA A 188 -13.81 7.15 2.98
N LYS A 189 -13.97 5.93 3.53
CA LYS A 189 -13.21 5.48 4.69
C LYS A 189 -11.73 5.26 4.40
N ALA A 190 -11.37 4.79 3.20
CA ALA A 190 -9.98 4.67 2.76
C ALA A 190 -9.27 6.03 2.73
N LYS A 191 -9.94 7.04 2.18
CA LYS A 191 -9.44 8.41 2.13
C LYS A 191 -9.22 8.98 3.53
N GLU A 192 -10.20 8.86 4.41
CA GLU A 192 -10.11 9.32 5.80
C GLU A 192 -8.97 8.59 6.54
N TYR A 193 -8.92 7.27 6.44
CA TYR A 193 -7.90 6.46 7.09
C TYR A 193 -6.48 6.84 6.65
N TYR A 194 -6.28 6.98 5.34
CA TYR A 194 -4.97 7.33 4.78
C TYR A 194 -4.53 8.74 5.16
N ALA A 195 -5.43 9.71 5.12
CA ALA A 195 -5.14 11.07 5.57
C ALA A 195 -4.75 11.13 7.06
N ASN A 196 -5.50 10.44 7.92
CA ASN A 196 -5.20 10.35 9.35
C ASN A 196 -3.85 9.65 9.62
N PHE A 197 -3.55 8.59 8.85
CA PHE A 197 -2.27 7.90 8.93
C PHE A 197 -1.11 8.83 8.57
N LEU A 198 -1.19 9.57 7.46
CA LEU A 198 -0.16 10.53 7.06
C LEU A 198 0.05 11.65 8.07
N ASN A 199 -1.01 12.15 8.68
CA ASN A 199 -0.93 13.20 9.71
C ASN A 199 -0.18 12.70 10.95
N LYS A 200 -0.51 11.50 11.44
CA LYS A 200 0.21 10.89 12.57
C LYS A 200 1.70 10.67 12.27
N GLN A 201 2.04 10.30 11.04
CA GLN A 201 3.45 10.16 10.65
C GLN A 201 4.22 11.49 10.70
N LYS A 202 3.58 12.60 10.33
CA LYS A 202 4.19 13.94 10.42
C LYS A 202 4.38 14.39 11.86
N GLU A 203 3.41 14.12 12.74
CA GLU A 203 3.50 14.44 14.17
C GLU A 203 4.63 13.68 14.87
N ASN A 204 4.86 12.42 14.50
CA ASN A 204 5.92 11.58 15.07
C ASN A 204 7.33 11.93 14.53
N ALA A 205 7.41 12.68 13.44
CA ALA A 205 8.70 13.08 12.82
C ALA A 205 9.23 14.44 13.29
N ASN A 206 8.40 15.22 14.03
CA ASN A 206 8.73 16.50 14.66
C ASN A 206 9.06 16.32 16.14
#